data_43827bddf3b49efef597750531529b41
#
_entry.id   43827bddf3b49efef597750531529b41
#
_cell.length_a   1.000
_cell.length_b   1.000
_cell.length_c   1.000
_cell.angle_alpha   90.00
_cell.angle_beta   90.00
_cell.angle_gamma   90.00
#
_symmetry.space_group_name_H-M   'P 1'
#
loop_
_entity.id
_entity.type
_entity.pdbx_description
1 polymer ?
#
loop_
_entity_poly.entity_id
_entity_poly.type
_entity_poly.pdbx_seq_one_letter_code
_entity_poly.pdbx_strand_id
1 'polypeptide(L)'
;MLLPLPARRLYYDLAGPENGPVVCITHSLASDGGSWAEQVPPLLQAGFRVLRFDMRGHGGSDPVAGDYTMQALAGDVATALDALAIPRVHYIGLSIGGMIGQAFAIEHGAKLISAMWCDTLPASPSGAAAMWEERMSTARRANSLEPLADGTVERWFTDTFKQGKPGRWKQIRDTVAATTPAGYLGCSAAIMNFDFAAKLPSLRLPLLVVCGAEDPGTPASENRRLADLVPGGRYEEIPGMRHFPNVEAPDAFNRIMIGWLESQRRGH
;
A
#
# COMPACT_ATOMS: atom_id res chain seq x y z
N MET A 1 9.77 -14.97 -3.91
CA MET A 1 10.96 -15.09 -4.82
C MET A 1 11.76 -13.80 -4.75
N LEU A 2 13.03 -13.80 -5.15
CA LEU A 2 13.85 -12.59 -5.21
C LEU A 2 14.08 -12.20 -6.67
N LEU A 3 13.58 -11.02 -7.06
CA LEU A 3 13.77 -10.45 -8.39
C LEU A 3 15.02 -9.57 -8.37
N PRO A 4 16.05 -9.90 -9.16
CA PRO A 4 17.22 -9.04 -9.27
C PRO A 4 16.88 -7.77 -10.07
N LEU A 5 17.12 -6.61 -9.45
CA LEU A 5 17.07 -5.30 -10.09
C LEU A 5 18.45 -4.66 -10.01
N PRO A 6 18.73 -3.58 -10.74
CA PRO A 6 20.00 -2.87 -10.58
C PRO A 6 20.25 -2.47 -9.12
N ALA A 7 21.36 -2.93 -8.55
CA ALA A 7 21.86 -2.67 -7.19
C ALA A 7 21.00 -3.19 -6.02
N ARG A 8 19.96 -3.98 -6.23
CA ARG A 8 19.11 -4.56 -5.18
C ARG A 8 18.29 -5.74 -5.66
N ARG A 9 17.71 -6.50 -4.72
CA ARG A 9 16.71 -7.51 -5.01
C ARG A 9 15.38 -7.11 -4.36
N LEU A 10 14.27 -7.27 -5.08
CA LEU A 10 12.92 -7.14 -4.53
C LEU A 10 12.33 -8.53 -4.28
N TYR A 11 11.81 -8.73 -3.08
CA TYR A 11 11.01 -9.91 -2.82
C TYR A 11 9.63 -9.72 -3.45
N TYR A 12 9.15 -10.78 -4.10
CA TYR A 12 7.78 -10.86 -4.60
C TYR A 12 7.24 -12.27 -4.48
N ASP A 13 5.94 -12.36 -4.45
CA ASP A 13 5.23 -13.59 -4.75
C ASP A 13 4.21 -13.37 -5.88
N LEU A 14 4.00 -14.40 -6.66
CA LEU A 14 3.10 -14.39 -7.81
C LEU A 14 2.35 -15.71 -7.83
N ALA A 15 1.05 -15.67 -7.55
CA ALA A 15 0.20 -16.84 -7.42
C ALA A 15 -1.04 -16.70 -8.33
N GLY A 16 -1.59 -17.84 -8.75
CA GLY A 16 -2.82 -17.88 -9.54
C GLY A 16 -2.63 -18.33 -10.99
N PRO A 17 -3.70 -18.32 -11.79
CA PRO A 17 -3.69 -18.82 -13.16
C PRO A 17 -2.75 -17.99 -14.04
N GLU A 18 -1.94 -18.68 -14.87
CA GLU A 18 -0.92 -18.02 -15.72
C GLU A 18 -1.49 -16.94 -16.63
N ASN A 19 -2.69 -17.18 -17.18
CA ASN A 19 -3.39 -16.28 -18.08
C ASN A 19 -4.42 -15.38 -17.36
N GLY A 20 -4.47 -15.39 -16.03
CA GLY A 20 -5.38 -14.55 -15.26
C GLY A 20 -4.95 -13.09 -15.28
N PRO A 21 -5.90 -12.13 -15.27
CA PRO A 21 -5.55 -10.72 -15.12
C PRO A 21 -4.82 -10.50 -13.80
N VAL A 22 -3.75 -9.70 -13.84
CA VAL A 22 -2.87 -9.52 -12.70
C VAL A 22 -3.38 -8.41 -11.79
N VAL A 23 -3.49 -8.71 -10.50
CA VAL A 23 -3.66 -7.73 -9.42
C VAL A 23 -2.30 -7.53 -8.74
N CYS A 24 -1.72 -6.35 -8.93
CA CYS A 24 -0.46 -5.94 -8.29
C CYS A 24 -0.77 -5.23 -6.97
N ILE A 25 -0.21 -5.73 -5.89
CA ILE A 25 -0.51 -5.25 -4.54
C ILE A 25 0.74 -4.71 -3.86
N THR A 26 0.63 -3.52 -3.27
CA THR A 26 1.67 -2.87 -2.48
C THR A 26 1.19 -2.58 -1.06
N HIS A 27 2.06 -2.76 -0.09
CA HIS A 27 1.76 -2.71 1.33
C HIS A 27 1.99 -1.31 1.95
N SER A 28 1.62 -1.14 3.23
CA SER A 28 1.85 0.06 4.03
C SER A 28 3.31 0.17 4.51
N LEU A 29 3.73 1.36 4.94
CA LEU A 29 5.02 1.59 5.60
C LEU A 29 5.18 0.66 6.81
N ALA A 30 6.37 0.13 7.01
CA ALA A 30 6.70 -0.81 8.08
C ALA A 30 5.82 -2.08 8.11
N SER A 31 5.36 -2.50 6.94
CA SER A 31 4.60 -3.74 6.71
C SER A 31 5.27 -4.56 5.61
N ASP A 32 4.64 -5.62 5.16
CA ASP A 32 5.07 -6.45 4.03
C ASP A 32 3.87 -7.04 3.27
N GLY A 33 4.12 -7.84 2.24
CA GLY A 33 3.10 -8.51 1.47
C GLY A 33 2.20 -9.45 2.29
N GLY A 34 2.64 -9.89 3.47
CA GLY A 34 1.86 -10.71 4.40
C GLY A 34 0.65 -9.98 5.01
N SER A 35 0.64 -8.63 5.00
CA SER A 35 -0.53 -7.84 5.41
C SER A 35 -1.74 -7.98 4.49
N TRP A 36 -1.57 -8.60 3.34
CA TRP A 36 -2.60 -8.87 2.34
C TRP A 36 -3.01 -10.36 2.28
N ALA A 37 -2.65 -11.15 3.30
CA ALA A 37 -2.89 -12.58 3.31
C ALA A 37 -4.39 -12.93 3.15
N GLU A 38 -5.27 -12.14 3.75
CA GLU A 38 -6.73 -12.34 3.74
C GLU A 38 -7.37 -12.02 2.37
N GLN A 39 -6.66 -11.33 1.47
CA GLN A 39 -7.11 -10.96 0.13
C GLN A 39 -6.71 -11.97 -0.93
N VAL A 40 -5.64 -12.72 -0.70
CA VAL A 40 -5.13 -13.68 -1.70
C VAL A 40 -6.14 -14.77 -2.06
N PRO A 41 -6.75 -15.51 -1.11
CA PRO A 41 -7.69 -16.57 -1.46
C PRO A 41 -8.88 -16.08 -2.29
N PRO A 42 -9.61 -15.00 -1.94
CA PRO A 42 -10.75 -14.54 -2.75
C PRO A 42 -10.33 -14.02 -4.13
N LEU A 43 -9.16 -13.41 -4.28
CA LEU A 43 -8.63 -13.02 -5.59
C LEU A 43 -8.36 -14.23 -6.47
N LEU A 44 -7.72 -15.27 -5.93
CA LEU A 44 -7.48 -16.53 -6.65
C LEU A 44 -8.79 -17.23 -7.04
N GLN A 45 -9.77 -17.25 -6.14
CA GLN A 45 -11.10 -17.82 -6.40
C GLN A 45 -11.83 -17.07 -7.51
N ALA A 46 -11.65 -15.74 -7.59
CA ALA A 46 -12.19 -14.91 -8.66
C ALA A 46 -11.37 -15.00 -9.98
N GLY A 47 -10.34 -15.86 -10.03
CA GLY A 47 -9.53 -16.11 -11.23
C GLY A 47 -8.52 -15.02 -11.54
N PHE A 48 -8.13 -14.20 -10.58
CA PHE A 48 -7.03 -13.26 -10.72
C PHE A 48 -5.68 -13.94 -10.44
N ARG A 49 -4.64 -13.40 -11.06
CA ARG A 49 -3.25 -13.68 -10.71
C ARG A 49 -2.78 -12.60 -9.76
N VAL A 50 -2.31 -12.97 -8.58
CA VAL A 50 -1.96 -12.03 -7.49
C VAL A 50 -0.46 -11.85 -7.44
N LEU A 51 0.01 -10.61 -7.61
CA LEU A 51 1.39 -10.21 -7.50
C LEU A 51 1.54 -9.27 -6.30
N ARG A 52 2.35 -9.66 -5.30
CA ARG A 52 2.68 -8.82 -4.14
C ARG A 52 4.17 -8.56 -4.12
N PHE A 53 4.56 -7.33 -3.80
CA PHE A 53 5.94 -6.92 -3.61
C PHE A 53 6.16 -6.46 -2.18
N ASP A 54 7.35 -6.73 -1.68
CA ASP A 54 7.87 -6.02 -0.51
C ASP A 54 8.68 -4.81 -0.99
N MET A 55 8.38 -3.62 -0.47
CA MET A 55 9.16 -2.42 -0.79
C MET A 55 10.59 -2.53 -0.29
N ARG A 56 11.48 -1.69 -0.81
CA ARG A 56 12.89 -1.61 -0.37
C ARG A 56 13.01 -1.60 1.16
N GLY A 57 13.80 -2.52 1.71
CA GLY A 57 14.06 -2.63 3.14
C GLY A 57 12.90 -3.10 4.01
N HIS A 58 11.83 -3.61 3.37
CA HIS A 58 10.69 -4.25 4.03
C HIS A 58 10.64 -5.73 3.67
N GLY A 59 10.11 -6.55 4.58
CA GLY A 59 9.93 -7.99 4.37
C GLY A 59 11.21 -8.67 3.87
N GLY A 60 11.11 -9.31 2.69
CA GLY A 60 12.23 -10.02 2.06
C GLY A 60 13.06 -9.19 1.08
N SER A 61 12.77 -7.89 0.90
CA SER A 61 13.49 -7.02 -0.04
C SER A 61 14.75 -6.41 0.56
N ASP A 62 15.79 -6.29 -0.27
CA ASP A 62 17.06 -5.68 0.16
C ASP A 62 16.86 -4.22 0.61
N PRO A 63 17.50 -3.79 1.70
CA PRO A 63 17.53 -2.39 2.09
C PRO A 63 18.40 -1.57 1.13
N VAL A 64 17.98 -0.33 0.88
CA VAL A 64 18.76 0.66 0.13
C VAL A 64 18.94 1.88 1.01
N ALA A 65 20.16 2.37 1.13
CA ALA A 65 20.45 3.55 1.93
C ALA A 65 19.98 4.84 1.23
N GLY A 66 19.64 5.86 2.02
CA GLY A 66 19.26 7.20 1.55
C GLY A 66 17.77 7.45 1.52
N ASP A 67 17.39 8.68 1.19
CA ASP A 67 16.02 9.09 1.06
C ASP A 67 15.40 8.58 -0.24
N TYR A 68 14.16 8.14 -0.19
CA TYR A 68 13.43 7.72 -1.39
C TYR A 68 12.46 8.82 -1.84
N THR A 69 11.93 8.66 -3.05
CA THR A 69 10.81 9.42 -3.57
C THR A 69 9.69 8.47 -3.98
N MET A 70 8.45 8.95 -4.03
CA MET A 70 7.33 8.14 -4.51
C MET A 70 7.56 7.69 -5.96
N GLN A 71 8.20 8.54 -6.78
CA GLN A 71 8.56 8.22 -8.17
C GLN A 71 9.57 7.06 -8.23
N ALA A 72 10.60 7.07 -7.36
CA ALA A 72 11.57 5.99 -7.32
C ALA A 72 10.95 4.65 -6.89
N LEU A 73 10.00 4.68 -5.94
CA LEU A 73 9.25 3.49 -5.50
C LEU A 73 8.27 3.00 -6.57
N ALA A 74 7.61 3.91 -7.30
CA ALA A 74 6.77 3.56 -8.45
C ALA A 74 7.61 2.98 -9.61
N GLY A 75 8.82 3.50 -9.82
CA GLY A 75 9.79 2.98 -10.77
C GLY A 75 10.22 1.54 -10.45
N ASP A 76 10.31 1.16 -9.17
CA ASP A 76 10.56 -0.24 -8.78
C ASP A 76 9.42 -1.16 -9.22
N VAL A 77 8.18 -0.73 -9.02
CA VAL A 77 7.01 -1.49 -9.47
C VAL A 77 7.03 -1.64 -11.00
N ALA A 78 7.27 -0.55 -11.74
CA ALA A 78 7.34 -0.58 -13.20
C ALA A 78 8.42 -1.55 -13.69
N THR A 79 9.63 -1.44 -13.12
CA THR A 79 10.78 -2.29 -13.47
C THR A 79 10.49 -3.76 -13.16
N ALA A 80 9.83 -4.04 -12.03
CA ALA A 80 9.47 -5.40 -11.66
C ALA A 80 8.41 -5.98 -12.61
N LEU A 81 7.40 -5.20 -13.02
CA LEU A 81 6.42 -5.64 -14.01
C LEU A 81 7.06 -5.95 -15.37
N ASP A 82 8.02 -5.11 -15.82
CA ASP A 82 8.75 -5.35 -17.06
C ASP A 82 9.60 -6.62 -16.99
N ALA A 83 10.33 -6.82 -15.89
CA ALA A 83 11.13 -8.02 -15.67
C ALA A 83 10.30 -9.31 -15.60
N LEU A 84 9.05 -9.22 -15.14
CA LEU A 84 8.10 -10.33 -15.09
C LEU A 84 7.26 -10.48 -16.37
N ALA A 85 7.51 -9.65 -17.40
CA ALA A 85 6.75 -9.59 -18.65
C ALA A 85 5.23 -9.38 -18.43
N ILE A 86 4.86 -8.56 -17.43
CA ILE A 86 3.48 -8.21 -17.09
C ILE A 86 3.18 -6.81 -17.66
N PRO A 87 2.43 -6.71 -18.77
CA PRO A 87 2.25 -5.43 -19.46
C PRO A 87 1.30 -4.48 -18.75
N ARG A 88 0.25 -5.01 -18.10
CA ARG A 88 -0.79 -4.22 -17.43
C ARG A 88 -1.33 -4.92 -16.20
N VAL A 89 -1.75 -4.14 -15.21
CA VAL A 89 -2.26 -4.65 -13.93
C VAL A 89 -3.48 -3.86 -13.43
N HIS A 90 -4.30 -4.50 -12.62
CA HIS A 90 -5.09 -3.82 -11.59
C HIS A 90 -4.16 -3.54 -10.42
N TYR A 91 -4.07 -2.29 -9.96
CA TYR A 91 -3.17 -1.92 -8.87
C TYR A 91 -3.97 -1.71 -7.59
N ILE A 92 -3.51 -2.29 -6.47
CA ILE A 92 -4.07 -2.08 -5.14
C ILE A 92 -2.94 -1.64 -4.21
N GLY A 93 -3.11 -0.53 -3.48
CA GLY A 93 -2.09 -0.04 -2.56
C GLY A 93 -2.68 0.52 -1.28
N LEU A 94 -2.08 0.15 -0.14
CA LEU A 94 -2.47 0.62 1.19
C LEU A 94 -1.48 1.69 1.68
N SER A 95 -1.99 2.85 2.15
CA SER A 95 -1.17 3.90 2.76
C SER A 95 -0.09 4.41 1.79
N ILE A 96 1.19 4.29 2.13
CA ILE A 96 2.28 4.59 1.19
C ILE A 96 2.14 3.78 -0.11
N GLY A 97 1.61 2.55 -0.07
CA GLY A 97 1.30 1.79 -1.28
C GLY A 97 0.30 2.51 -2.19
N GLY A 98 -0.69 3.21 -1.62
CA GLY A 98 -1.59 4.08 -2.36
C GLY A 98 -0.89 5.33 -2.92
N MET A 99 0.05 5.94 -2.16
CA MET A 99 0.87 7.08 -2.63
C MET A 99 1.78 6.66 -3.78
N ILE A 100 2.39 5.47 -3.71
CA ILE A 100 3.14 4.86 -4.81
C ILE A 100 2.23 4.62 -6.01
N GLY A 101 0.99 4.15 -5.78
CA GLY A 101 -0.01 3.95 -6.83
C GLY A 101 -0.38 5.25 -7.56
N GLN A 102 -0.42 6.38 -6.86
CA GLN A 102 -0.63 7.71 -7.46
C GLN A 102 0.56 8.10 -8.36
N ALA A 103 1.81 7.96 -7.86
CA ALA A 103 3.00 8.19 -8.66
C ALA A 103 3.05 7.27 -9.89
N PHE A 104 2.68 5.98 -9.69
CA PHE A 104 2.62 5.00 -10.77
C PHE A 104 1.58 5.36 -11.83
N ALA A 105 0.41 5.85 -11.41
CA ALA A 105 -0.62 6.32 -12.33
C ALA A 105 -0.18 7.54 -13.15
N ILE A 106 0.57 8.45 -12.54
CA ILE A 106 1.09 9.67 -13.18
C ILE A 106 2.19 9.34 -14.20
N GLU A 107 3.12 8.45 -13.85
CA GLU A 107 4.33 8.19 -14.64
C GLU A 107 4.23 6.95 -15.54
N HIS A 108 3.45 5.96 -15.14
CA HIS A 108 3.34 4.65 -15.79
C HIS A 108 1.87 4.27 -16.06
N GLY A 109 0.97 5.23 -16.24
CA GLY A 109 -0.47 5.00 -16.38
C GLY A 109 -0.87 4.01 -17.48
N ALA A 110 -0.07 3.89 -18.56
CA ALA A 110 -0.28 2.89 -19.61
C ALA A 110 -0.22 1.43 -19.11
N LYS A 111 0.43 1.18 -17.96
CA LYS A 111 0.51 -0.14 -17.31
C LYS A 111 -0.70 -0.43 -16.40
N LEU A 112 -1.60 0.54 -16.20
CA LEU A 112 -2.80 0.35 -15.37
C LEU A 112 -4.02 -0.07 -16.20
N ILE A 113 -4.79 -1.00 -15.64
CA ILE A 113 -6.17 -1.30 -16.03
C ILE A 113 -7.12 -0.51 -15.13
N SER A 114 -6.90 -0.57 -13.82
CA SER A 114 -7.62 0.18 -12.80
C SER A 114 -6.75 0.35 -11.55
N ALA A 115 -7.16 1.22 -10.65
CA ALA A 115 -6.52 1.38 -9.35
C ALA A 115 -7.53 1.29 -8.20
N MET A 116 -7.07 0.77 -7.07
CA MET A 116 -7.75 0.84 -5.78
C MET A 116 -6.73 1.34 -4.75
N TRP A 117 -6.94 2.55 -4.26
CA TRP A 117 -6.06 3.16 -3.25
C TRP A 117 -6.75 3.15 -1.90
N CYS A 118 -6.07 2.60 -0.89
CA CYS A 118 -6.66 2.34 0.41
C CYS A 118 -5.95 3.15 1.49
N ASP A 119 -6.73 3.79 2.38
CA ASP A 119 -6.22 4.48 3.57
C ASP A 119 -4.97 5.32 3.27
N THR A 120 -5.10 6.30 2.36
CA THR A 120 -3.97 7.04 1.79
C THR A 120 -4.29 8.54 1.64
N LEU A 121 -3.33 9.31 1.14
CA LEU A 121 -3.43 10.77 1.02
C LEU A 121 -2.99 11.22 -0.37
N PRO A 122 -3.51 12.37 -0.88
CA PRO A 122 -3.05 12.96 -2.14
C PRO A 122 -1.75 13.77 -2.01
N ALA A 123 -1.40 14.16 -0.78
CA ALA A 123 -0.21 14.94 -0.46
C ALA A 123 0.19 14.75 1.01
N SER A 124 1.45 15.05 1.34
CA SER A 124 1.91 15.11 2.73
C SER A 124 1.17 16.20 3.50
N PRO A 125 0.58 15.92 4.67
CA PRO A 125 -0.12 16.92 5.44
C PRO A 125 0.82 18.06 5.90
N SER A 126 0.35 19.29 5.82
CA SER A 126 1.07 20.43 6.39
C SER A 126 1.28 20.22 7.90
N GLY A 127 2.51 20.46 8.37
CA GLY A 127 2.85 20.28 9.79
C GLY A 127 3.20 18.85 10.22
N ALA A 128 3.13 17.85 9.34
CA ALA A 128 3.50 16.47 9.67
C ALA A 128 5.02 16.26 9.85
N ALA A 129 5.85 17.19 9.40
CA ALA A 129 7.31 17.07 9.37
C ALA A 129 7.92 16.77 10.76
N ALA A 130 7.51 17.49 11.80
CA ALA A 130 8.04 17.29 13.15
C ALA A 130 7.73 15.89 13.70
N MET A 131 6.53 15.37 13.48
CA MET A 131 6.13 14.02 13.88
C MET A 131 6.96 12.96 13.14
N TRP A 132 7.18 13.13 11.84
CA TRP A 132 7.99 12.20 11.06
C TRP A 132 9.44 12.22 11.50
N GLU A 133 10.01 13.43 11.73
CA GLU A 133 11.40 13.54 12.19
C GLU A 133 11.61 12.89 13.57
N GLU A 134 10.67 13.02 14.50
CA GLU A 134 10.72 12.34 15.80
C GLU A 134 10.77 10.81 15.63
N ARG A 135 9.88 10.26 14.80
CA ARG A 135 9.85 8.82 14.51
C ARG A 135 11.13 8.34 13.82
N MET A 136 11.59 9.08 12.80
CA MET A 136 12.85 8.77 12.10
C MET A 136 14.04 8.84 13.05
N SER A 137 14.10 9.85 13.92
CA SER A 137 15.14 9.99 14.95
C SER A 137 15.14 8.82 15.93
N THR A 138 13.95 8.37 16.35
CA THR A 138 13.80 7.19 17.22
C THR A 138 14.33 5.93 16.53
N ALA A 139 13.95 5.69 15.28
CA ALA A 139 14.46 4.55 14.49
C ALA A 139 15.99 4.61 14.30
N ARG A 140 16.53 5.80 13.99
CA ARG A 140 18.00 6.00 13.85
C ARG A 140 18.74 5.71 15.15
N ARG A 141 18.29 6.27 16.28
CA ARG A 141 18.95 6.06 17.58
C ARG A 141 18.94 4.61 18.04
N ALA A 142 17.84 3.93 17.83
CA ALA A 142 17.68 2.52 18.22
C ALA A 142 18.34 1.56 17.22
N ASN A 143 18.64 2.01 16.01
CA ASN A 143 18.96 1.17 14.85
C ASN A 143 17.96 -0.01 14.69
N SER A 144 16.69 0.26 14.98
CA SER A 144 15.59 -0.72 15.02
C SER A 144 14.25 0.01 15.00
N LEU A 145 13.19 -0.67 14.54
CA LEU A 145 11.82 -0.20 14.64
C LEU A 145 11.10 -0.73 15.90
N GLU A 146 11.75 -1.55 16.71
CA GLU A 146 11.16 -2.11 17.93
C GLU A 146 10.51 -1.03 18.82
N PRO A 147 11.15 0.14 19.09
CA PRO A 147 10.53 1.18 19.91
C PRO A 147 9.28 1.83 19.31
N LEU A 148 9.06 1.68 18.01
CA LEU A 148 7.91 2.25 17.29
C LEU A 148 6.79 1.23 17.07
N ALA A 149 7.05 -0.06 17.28
CA ALA A 149 6.17 -1.13 16.83
C ALA A 149 4.80 -1.08 17.50
N ASP A 150 4.74 -1.05 18.82
CA ASP A 150 3.47 -1.06 19.57
C ASP A 150 2.60 0.16 19.24
N GLY A 151 3.15 1.36 19.34
CA GLY A 151 2.41 2.58 19.04
C GLY A 151 2.02 2.71 17.57
N THR A 152 2.69 2.00 16.66
CA THR A 152 2.30 1.94 15.25
C THR A 152 1.06 1.08 15.06
N VAL A 153 1.07 -0.16 15.55
CA VAL A 153 -0.08 -1.06 15.37
C VAL A 153 -1.30 -0.64 16.21
N GLU A 154 -1.11 0.05 17.33
CA GLU A 154 -2.21 0.65 18.11
C GLU A 154 -2.96 1.74 17.34
N ARG A 155 -2.29 2.47 16.45
CA ARG A 155 -2.97 3.41 15.54
C ARG A 155 -3.64 2.70 14.37
N TRP A 156 -3.10 1.55 13.92
CA TRP A 156 -3.60 0.83 12.76
C TRP A 156 -4.84 0.00 13.02
N PHE A 157 -5.05 -0.47 14.25
CA PHE A 157 -6.12 -1.40 14.62
C PHE A 157 -6.95 -0.88 15.77
N THR A 158 -8.21 -1.27 15.78
CA THR A 158 -9.10 -1.05 16.93
C THR A 158 -8.74 -1.97 18.09
N ASP A 159 -9.15 -1.57 19.31
CA ASP A 159 -9.02 -2.42 20.49
C ASP A 159 -9.80 -3.72 20.36
N THR A 160 -10.95 -3.67 19.69
CA THR A 160 -11.77 -4.85 19.36
C THR A 160 -10.99 -5.87 18.53
N PHE A 161 -10.26 -5.41 17.51
CA PHE A 161 -9.41 -6.29 16.71
C PHE A 161 -8.27 -6.88 17.55
N LYS A 162 -7.57 -6.06 18.33
CA LYS A 162 -6.47 -6.48 19.21
C LYS A 162 -6.91 -7.59 20.16
N GLN A 163 -8.09 -7.43 20.77
CA GLN A 163 -8.67 -8.43 21.70
C GLN A 163 -9.18 -9.68 20.99
N GLY A 164 -9.85 -9.51 19.86
CA GLY A 164 -10.47 -10.62 19.10
C GLY A 164 -9.48 -11.45 18.28
N LYS A 165 -8.36 -10.85 17.84
CA LYS A 165 -7.35 -11.46 16.97
C LYS A 165 -5.91 -11.19 17.45
N PRO A 166 -5.57 -11.49 18.73
CA PRO A 166 -4.28 -11.12 19.31
C PRO A 166 -3.07 -11.71 18.57
N GLY A 167 -3.21 -12.91 18.01
CA GLY A 167 -2.16 -13.55 17.22
C GLY A 167 -1.86 -12.79 15.93
N ARG A 168 -2.90 -12.34 15.20
CA ARG A 168 -2.73 -11.57 13.96
C ARG A 168 -2.19 -10.16 14.25
N TRP A 169 -2.70 -9.52 15.30
CA TRP A 169 -2.19 -8.25 15.79
C TRP A 169 -0.69 -8.34 16.11
N LYS A 170 -0.29 -9.36 16.89
CA LYS A 170 1.12 -9.60 17.21
C LYS A 170 1.97 -9.86 15.98
N GLN A 171 1.50 -10.66 15.04
CA GLN A 171 2.22 -10.95 13.80
C GLN A 171 2.54 -9.66 13.03
N ILE A 172 1.56 -8.75 12.89
CA ILE A 172 1.77 -7.47 12.21
C ILE A 172 2.69 -6.56 13.02
N ARG A 173 2.55 -6.55 14.34
CA ARG A 173 3.46 -5.83 15.23
C ARG A 173 4.92 -6.29 15.04
N ASP A 174 5.13 -7.59 14.97
CA ASP A 174 6.46 -8.17 14.77
C ASP A 174 7.01 -7.83 13.36
N THR A 175 6.16 -7.73 12.35
CA THR A 175 6.55 -7.25 11.00
C THR A 175 7.02 -5.79 11.05
N VAL A 176 6.34 -4.93 11.81
CA VAL A 176 6.81 -3.55 12.03
C VAL A 176 8.20 -3.55 12.64
N ALA A 177 8.39 -4.30 13.72
CA ALA A 177 9.67 -4.39 14.43
C ALA A 177 10.81 -4.91 13.56
N ALA A 178 10.51 -5.86 12.64
CA ALA A 178 11.47 -6.49 11.74
C ALA A 178 11.83 -5.62 10.51
N THR A 179 11.08 -4.55 10.23
CA THR A 179 11.37 -3.64 9.12
C THR A 179 12.73 -2.99 9.32
N THR A 180 13.55 -2.91 8.26
CA THR A 180 14.89 -2.33 8.39
C THR A 180 14.82 -0.81 8.61
N PRO A 181 15.69 -0.24 9.45
CA PRO A 181 15.76 1.21 9.63
C PRO A 181 15.97 1.95 8.29
N ALA A 182 16.81 1.44 7.40
CA ALA A 182 17.05 2.06 6.10
C ALA A 182 15.78 2.13 5.24
N GLY A 183 15.01 1.04 5.16
CA GLY A 183 13.72 1.01 4.45
C GLY A 183 12.69 1.97 5.04
N TYR A 184 12.56 1.96 6.37
CA TYR A 184 11.66 2.86 7.08
C TYR A 184 12.01 4.34 6.85
N LEU A 185 13.28 4.71 7.01
CA LEU A 185 13.75 6.08 6.86
C LEU A 185 13.57 6.58 5.43
N GLY A 186 13.99 5.79 4.43
CA GLY A 186 13.85 6.15 3.03
C GLY A 186 12.38 6.33 2.61
N CYS A 187 11.49 5.44 3.02
CA CYS A 187 10.05 5.56 2.76
C CYS A 187 9.43 6.73 3.53
N SER A 188 9.83 6.99 4.78
CA SER A 188 9.36 8.15 5.55
C SER A 188 9.73 9.46 4.87
N ALA A 189 10.94 9.58 4.32
CA ALA A 189 11.36 10.73 3.53
C ALA A 189 10.47 10.93 2.29
N ALA A 190 10.10 9.85 1.61
CA ALA A 190 9.17 9.91 0.49
C ALA A 190 7.78 10.42 0.91
N ILE A 191 7.26 9.96 2.06
CA ILE A 191 5.95 10.42 2.60
C ILE A 191 5.99 11.90 2.96
N MET A 192 7.09 12.38 3.55
CA MET A 192 7.21 13.79 3.95
C MET A 192 7.24 14.77 2.77
N ASN A 193 7.67 14.31 1.59
CA ASN A 193 8.02 15.19 0.47
C ASN A 193 7.17 14.98 -0.79
N PHE A 194 6.01 14.32 -0.70
CA PHE A 194 5.16 14.14 -1.88
C PHE A 194 3.96 15.10 -1.88
N ASP A 195 3.57 15.53 -3.09
CA ASP A 195 2.32 16.22 -3.37
C ASP A 195 1.90 15.88 -4.82
N PHE A 196 0.78 15.21 -4.95
CA PHE A 196 0.19 14.86 -6.25
C PHE A 196 -1.15 15.54 -6.50
N ALA A 197 -1.68 16.31 -5.54
CA ALA A 197 -3.01 16.89 -5.62
C ALA A 197 -3.27 17.66 -6.92
N ALA A 198 -2.29 18.43 -7.40
CA ALA A 198 -2.42 19.19 -8.64
C ALA A 198 -2.36 18.32 -9.92
N LYS A 199 -1.81 17.10 -9.85
CA LYS A 199 -1.66 16.19 -11.00
C LYS A 199 -2.82 15.21 -11.15
N LEU A 200 -3.47 14.84 -10.05
CA LEU A 200 -4.56 13.86 -10.02
C LEU A 200 -5.74 14.20 -10.95
N PRO A 201 -6.16 15.47 -11.11
CA PRO A 201 -7.25 15.81 -12.03
C PRO A 201 -7.00 15.50 -13.51
N SER A 202 -5.73 15.30 -13.90
CA SER A 202 -5.37 14.92 -15.27
C SER A 202 -5.48 13.43 -15.55
N LEU A 203 -5.59 12.60 -14.52
CA LEU A 203 -5.65 11.14 -14.67
C LEU A 203 -6.93 10.70 -15.38
N ARG A 204 -6.83 9.66 -16.14
CA ARG A 204 -7.94 9.01 -16.86
C ARG A 204 -7.85 7.49 -16.64
N LEU A 205 -8.16 7.04 -15.42
CA LEU A 205 -8.17 5.63 -15.07
C LEU A 205 -9.38 5.34 -14.16
N PRO A 206 -9.95 4.15 -14.23
CA PRO A 206 -10.93 3.71 -13.24
C PRO A 206 -10.27 3.66 -11.86
N LEU A 207 -10.82 4.42 -10.90
CA LEU A 207 -10.31 4.53 -9.54
C LEU A 207 -11.40 4.23 -8.52
N LEU A 208 -11.04 3.41 -7.52
CA LEU A 208 -11.76 3.27 -6.26
C LEU A 208 -10.81 3.67 -5.11
N VAL A 209 -11.28 4.54 -4.24
CA VAL A 209 -10.63 4.82 -2.95
C VAL A 209 -11.43 4.16 -1.84
N VAL A 210 -10.75 3.40 -0.98
CA VAL A 210 -11.38 2.70 0.16
C VAL A 210 -10.66 3.12 1.43
N CYS A 211 -11.40 3.37 2.51
CA CYS A 211 -10.74 3.60 3.79
C CYS A 211 -11.55 3.09 4.98
N GLY A 212 -10.85 2.85 6.10
CA GLY A 212 -11.49 2.68 7.39
C GLY A 212 -12.01 4.03 7.90
N ALA A 213 -13.28 4.05 8.36
CA ALA A 213 -13.94 5.28 8.79
C ALA A 213 -13.24 5.97 9.99
N GLU A 214 -12.52 5.19 10.80
CA GLU A 214 -11.84 5.65 12.03
C GLU A 214 -10.31 5.72 11.88
N ASP A 215 -9.78 5.78 10.64
CA ASP A 215 -8.35 5.90 10.42
C ASP A 215 -7.82 7.25 10.94
N PRO A 216 -6.97 7.27 11.97
CA PRO A 216 -6.45 8.50 12.52
C PRO A 216 -5.26 9.08 11.71
N GLY A 217 -4.66 8.28 10.81
CA GLY A 217 -3.46 8.64 10.07
C GLY A 217 -3.76 9.19 8.68
N THR A 218 -4.76 8.62 8.02
CA THR A 218 -5.24 9.05 6.71
C THR A 218 -6.77 9.16 6.75
N PRO A 219 -7.31 10.27 7.30
CA PRO A 219 -8.73 10.39 7.63
C PRO A 219 -9.66 10.18 6.44
N ALA A 220 -10.86 9.68 6.69
CA ALA A 220 -11.91 9.44 5.69
C ALA A 220 -12.18 10.67 4.81
N SER A 221 -12.13 11.88 5.37
CA SER A 221 -12.29 13.14 4.62
C SER A 221 -11.23 13.34 3.55
N GLU A 222 -9.96 13.01 3.84
CA GLU A 222 -8.87 13.13 2.86
C GLU A 222 -8.92 12.02 1.81
N ASN A 223 -9.35 10.82 2.16
CA ASN A 223 -9.59 9.74 1.21
C ASN A 223 -10.75 10.05 0.27
N ARG A 224 -11.84 10.65 0.77
CA ARG A 224 -12.95 11.15 -0.06
C ARG A 224 -12.46 12.26 -1.01
N ARG A 225 -11.72 13.23 -0.48
CA ARG A 225 -11.09 14.28 -1.29
C ARG A 225 -10.19 13.69 -2.39
N LEU A 226 -9.40 12.66 -2.07
CA LEU A 226 -8.56 11.97 -3.06
C LEU A 226 -9.39 11.38 -4.21
N ALA A 227 -10.51 10.72 -3.90
CA ALA A 227 -11.41 10.20 -4.93
C ALA A 227 -11.97 11.32 -5.81
N ASP A 228 -12.39 12.44 -5.20
CA ASP A 228 -12.98 13.59 -5.89
C ASP A 228 -11.97 14.30 -6.83
N LEU A 229 -10.66 14.23 -6.51
CA LEU A 229 -9.61 14.80 -7.35
C LEU A 229 -9.43 14.06 -8.69
N VAL A 230 -9.79 12.78 -8.78
CA VAL A 230 -9.63 11.99 -10.01
C VAL A 230 -10.97 11.92 -10.74
N PRO A 231 -11.08 12.37 -11.99
CA PRO A 231 -12.35 12.33 -12.73
C PRO A 231 -12.93 10.92 -12.81
N GLY A 232 -14.16 10.74 -12.28
CA GLY A 232 -14.81 9.46 -12.18
C GLY A 232 -14.34 8.55 -11.04
N GLY A 233 -13.52 9.09 -10.14
CA GLY A 233 -13.10 8.38 -8.93
C GLY A 233 -14.29 8.04 -8.02
N ARG A 234 -14.27 6.84 -7.46
CA ARG A 234 -15.29 6.34 -6.53
C ARG A 234 -14.71 6.23 -5.13
N TYR A 235 -15.55 6.36 -4.12
CA TYR A 235 -15.18 6.26 -2.72
C TYR A 235 -16.08 5.26 -1.98
N GLU A 236 -15.47 4.42 -1.16
CA GLU A 236 -16.13 3.48 -0.26
C GLU A 236 -15.50 3.55 1.13
N GLU A 237 -16.31 3.45 2.17
CA GLU A 237 -15.88 3.54 3.56
C GLU A 237 -16.29 2.29 4.33
N ILE A 238 -15.39 1.76 5.18
CA ILE A 238 -15.67 0.62 6.03
C ILE A 238 -15.86 1.12 7.47
N PRO A 239 -17.12 1.16 7.96
CA PRO A 239 -17.42 1.70 9.28
C PRO A 239 -16.71 0.96 10.42
N GLY A 240 -16.26 1.71 11.43
CA GLY A 240 -15.66 1.16 12.64
C GLY A 240 -14.25 0.59 12.48
N MET A 241 -13.64 0.72 11.28
CA MET A 241 -12.30 0.21 11.00
C MET A 241 -11.28 1.34 10.96
N ARG A 242 -10.03 1.01 11.31
CA ARG A 242 -8.90 1.94 11.24
C ARG A 242 -8.07 1.71 9.97
N HIS A 243 -6.76 1.90 10.05
CA HIS A 243 -5.82 1.99 8.92
C HIS A 243 -5.61 0.69 8.13
N PHE A 244 -5.97 -0.46 8.67
CA PHE A 244 -5.86 -1.75 8.00
C PHE A 244 -7.23 -2.44 7.87
N PRO A 245 -8.23 -1.82 7.20
CA PRO A 245 -9.56 -2.40 7.06
C PRO A 245 -9.54 -3.73 6.32
N ASN A 246 -8.54 -3.99 5.49
CA ASN A 246 -8.30 -5.25 4.80
C ASN A 246 -8.00 -6.41 5.77
N VAL A 247 -7.44 -6.12 6.94
CA VAL A 247 -7.10 -7.09 8.00
C VAL A 247 -8.18 -7.12 9.09
N GLU A 248 -8.70 -5.95 9.49
CA GLU A 248 -9.70 -5.84 10.55
C GLU A 248 -11.06 -6.41 10.14
N ALA A 249 -11.50 -6.09 8.91
CA ALA A 249 -12.79 -6.49 8.37
C ALA A 249 -12.62 -7.14 6.98
N PRO A 250 -11.90 -8.28 6.89
CA PRO A 250 -11.53 -8.86 5.60
C PRO A 250 -12.72 -9.19 4.71
N ASP A 251 -13.84 -9.65 5.28
CA ASP A 251 -15.04 -9.99 4.49
C ASP A 251 -15.67 -8.78 3.84
N ALA A 252 -15.74 -7.64 4.55
CA ALA A 252 -16.27 -6.39 4.00
C ALA A 252 -15.33 -5.83 2.93
N PHE A 253 -14.03 -5.78 3.23
CA PHE A 253 -13.02 -5.33 2.29
C PHE A 253 -12.98 -6.18 1.02
N ASN A 254 -13.00 -7.51 1.16
CA ASN A 254 -12.97 -8.44 0.04
C ASN A 254 -14.20 -8.31 -0.87
N ARG A 255 -15.39 -8.10 -0.32
CA ARG A 255 -16.61 -7.83 -1.14
C ARG A 255 -16.44 -6.58 -2.00
N ILE A 256 -15.93 -5.48 -1.41
CA ILE A 256 -15.67 -4.22 -2.12
C ILE A 256 -14.60 -4.45 -3.21
N MET A 257 -13.48 -5.03 -2.85
CA MET A 257 -12.34 -5.30 -3.74
C MET A 257 -12.74 -6.17 -4.94
N ILE A 258 -13.37 -7.31 -4.69
CA ILE A 258 -13.78 -8.24 -5.77
C ILE A 258 -14.86 -7.59 -6.64
N GLY A 259 -15.88 -6.97 -6.04
CA GLY A 259 -16.92 -6.25 -6.79
C GLY A 259 -16.36 -5.16 -7.70
N TRP A 260 -15.37 -4.41 -7.21
CA TRP A 260 -14.64 -3.42 -8.01
C TRP A 260 -13.91 -4.07 -9.18
N LEU A 261 -13.06 -5.05 -8.93
CA LEU A 261 -12.24 -5.69 -9.94
C LEU A 261 -13.09 -6.39 -11.02
N GLU A 262 -14.16 -7.06 -10.65
CA GLU A 262 -15.10 -7.67 -11.61
C GLU A 262 -15.82 -6.65 -12.47
N SER A 263 -16.14 -5.47 -11.91
CA SER A 263 -16.76 -4.39 -12.70
C SER A 263 -15.83 -3.88 -13.81
N GLN A 264 -14.51 -3.94 -13.58
CA GLN A 264 -13.50 -3.53 -14.57
C GLN A 264 -13.28 -4.58 -15.67
N ARG A 265 -13.62 -5.85 -15.44
CA ARG A 265 -13.58 -6.90 -16.47
C ARG A 265 -14.70 -6.77 -17.49
N ARG A 266 -15.86 -6.25 -17.09
CA ARG A 266 -17.05 -6.14 -17.94
C ARG A 266 -17.02 -4.91 -18.87
N GLY A 267 -16.11 -4.00 -18.63
CA GLY A 267 -15.97 -2.75 -19.40
C GLY A 267 -14.98 -2.84 -20.58
N HIS A 268 -14.42 -4.02 -20.80
CA HIS A 268 -13.53 -4.35 -21.92
C HIS A 268 -14.08 -5.55 -22.66
#